data_4e6dbd9e182c915c395ed9d431d5bc35
#
_entry.id   4e6dbd9e182c915c395ed9d431d5bc35
#
_cell.length_a   1.000
_cell.length_b   1.000
_cell.length_c   1.000
_cell.angle_alpha   90.00
_cell.angle_beta   90.00
_cell.angle_gamma   90.00
#
_symmetry.space_group_name_H-M   'P 1'
#
loop_
_entity.id
_entity.type
_entity.pdbx_description
1 polymer ?
#
loop_
_entity_poly.entity_id
_entity_poly.type
_entity_poly.pdbx_seq_one_letter_code
_entity_poly.pdbx_strand_id
1 'polypeptide(L)'
;MATVRKVIRIDTDPATAWDAVRDWTALPTRLVRGFVVDTKADGEDRIVTFFNGIVARERLVALDDAERRLVWSVVDGPYTHHNGAAQVFAEPDGTTRFEWTADFLPDELADRIEPMMERGIQAAKETLEN
;
A
#
# COMPACT_ATOMS: atom_id res chain seq x y z
N MET A 1 -4.43 19.19 5.64
CA MET A 1 -4.37 17.78 5.24
C MET A 1 -2.94 17.29 5.43
N ALA A 2 -2.78 16.16 6.11
CA ALA A 2 -1.46 15.58 6.31
C ALA A 2 -1.10 14.69 5.12
N THR A 3 0.18 14.64 4.80
CA THR A 3 0.72 13.74 3.78
C THR A 3 1.89 12.96 4.39
N VAL A 4 1.84 11.64 4.23
CA VAL A 4 2.95 10.76 4.58
C VAL A 4 3.40 10.07 3.30
N ARG A 5 4.70 10.15 2.99
CA ARG A 5 5.28 9.53 1.79
C ARG A 5 6.45 8.67 2.19
N LYS A 6 6.44 7.43 1.76
CA LYS A 6 7.54 6.48 1.97
C LYS A 6 8.06 5.99 0.63
N VAL A 7 9.36 5.91 0.52
CA VAL A 7 10.05 5.46 -0.70
C VAL A 7 11.08 4.42 -0.30
N ILE A 8 11.13 3.31 -1.04
CA ILE A 8 12.11 2.26 -0.79
C ILE A 8 12.56 1.63 -2.10
N ARG A 9 13.84 1.24 -2.14
CA ARG A 9 14.37 0.44 -3.23
C ARG A 9 14.14 -1.03 -2.92
N ILE A 10 13.67 -1.78 -3.92
CA ILE A 10 13.40 -3.21 -3.80
C ILE A 10 14.21 -3.94 -4.87
N ASP A 11 14.95 -4.95 -4.46
CA ASP A 11 15.79 -5.75 -5.36
C ASP A 11 14.94 -6.82 -6.08
N THR A 12 14.09 -6.34 -6.95
CA THR A 12 13.28 -7.14 -7.88
C THR A 12 12.98 -6.29 -9.09
N ASP A 13 12.57 -6.90 -10.20
CA ASP A 13 12.26 -6.11 -11.40
C ASP A 13 10.89 -5.43 -11.25
N PRO A 14 10.68 -4.28 -11.94
CA PRO A 14 9.45 -3.51 -11.79
C PRO A 14 8.18 -4.26 -12.21
N ALA A 15 8.25 -5.12 -13.22
CA ALA A 15 7.07 -5.87 -13.67
C ALA A 15 6.62 -6.86 -12.60
N THR A 16 7.55 -7.53 -11.94
CA THR A 16 7.26 -8.46 -10.84
C THR A 16 6.67 -7.71 -9.65
N ALA A 17 7.25 -6.57 -9.29
CA ALA A 17 6.74 -5.74 -8.20
C ALA A 17 5.31 -5.25 -8.50
N TRP A 18 5.08 -4.75 -9.70
CA TRP A 18 3.76 -4.25 -10.10
C TRP A 18 2.71 -5.36 -10.13
N ASP A 19 3.08 -6.54 -10.59
CA ASP A 19 2.15 -7.68 -10.61
C ASP A 19 1.62 -8.00 -9.20
N ALA A 20 2.46 -7.88 -8.18
CA ALA A 20 2.04 -8.06 -6.79
C ALA A 20 1.19 -6.88 -6.27
N VAL A 21 1.57 -5.65 -6.60
CA VAL A 21 0.84 -4.45 -6.16
C VAL A 21 -0.57 -4.43 -6.71
N ARG A 22 -0.75 -4.74 -7.99
CA ARG A 22 -2.05 -4.67 -8.64
C ARG A 22 -3.00 -5.80 -8.26
N ASP A 23 -2.51 -6.83 -7.61
CA ASP A 23 -3.33 -7.97 -7.17
C ASP A 23 -4.09 -7.57 -5.90
N TRP A 24 -5.30 -7.05 -6.08
CA TRP A 24 -6.07 -6.30 -5.11
C TRP A 24 -6.27 -6.98 -3.76
N THR A 25 -6.44 -8.29 -3.74
CA THR A 25 -6.70 -9.04 -2.52
C THR A 25 -5.51 -9.86 -2.02
N ALA A 26 -4.36 -9.72 -2.65
CA ALA A 26 -3.19 -10.54 -2.33
C ALA A 26 -2.20 -9.84 -1.40
N LEU A 27 -2.61 -8.82 -0.65
CA LEU A 27 -1.73 -8.11 0.29
C LEU A 27 -1.01 -9.05 1.26
N PRO A 28 -1.70 -10.02 1.91
CA PRO A 28 -1.03 -10.83 2.93
C PRO A 28 -0.08 -11.89 2.35
N THR A 29 -0.17 -12.19 1.07
CA THR A 29 0.63 -13.26 0.45
C THR A 29 1.67 -12.75 -0.53
N ARG A 30 1.38 -11.70 -1.29
CA ARG A 30 2.23 -11.26 -2.40
C ARG A 30 2.94 -9.94 -2.16
N LEU A 31 2.46 -9.09 -1.23
CA LEU A 31 3.01 -7.74 -1.11
C LEU A 31 3.53 -7.40 0.29
N VAL A 32 2.73 -7.60 1.32
CA VAL A 32 3.06 -7.12 2.67
C VAL A 32 2.81 -8.20 3.72
N ARG A 33 3.47 -9.35 3.57
CA ARG A 33 3.36 -10.46 4.52
C ARG A 33 3.71 -10.01 5.93
N GLY A 34 2.88 -10.41 6.89
CA GLY A 34 3.10 -10.10 8.30
C GLY A 34 2.67 -8.70 8.71
N PHE A 35 2.49 -7.78 7.76
CA PHE A 35 1.90 -6.47 8.01
C PHE A 35 0.39 -6.53 7.86
N VAL A 36 -0.09 -7.11 6.77
CA VAL A 36 -1.50 -7.45 6.56
C VAL A 36 -1.63 -8.96 6.68
N VAL A 37 -2.57 -9.40 7.50
CA VAL A 37 -2.76 -10.83 7.81
C VAL A 37 -3.95 -11.44 7.10
N ASP A 38 -4.91 -10.63 6.63
CA ASP A 38 -6.08 -11.10 5.88
C ASP A 38 -6.60 -10.00 4.98
N THR A 39 -7.12 -10.39 3.82
CA THR A 39 -7.78 -9.47 2.90
C THR A 39 -8.96 -10.20 2.26
N LYS A 40 -10.14 -9.56 2.29
CA LYS A 40 -11.37 -10.11 1.69
C LYS A 40 -11.95 -9.12 0.71
N ALA A 41 -12.35 -9.62 -0.46
CA ALA A 41 -13.06 -8.81 -1.44
C ALA A 41 -14.50 -8.60 -1.00
N ASP A 42 -15.02 -7.39 -1.22
CA ASP A 42 -16.43 -7.05 -1.02
C ASP A 42 -16.83 -6.01 -2.07
N GLY A 43 -17.36 -6.47 -3.20
CA GLY A 43 -17.59 -5.64 -4.36
C GLY A 43 -16.27 -5.06 -4.89
N GLU A 44 -16.19 -3.75 -5.04
CA GLU A 44 -14.97 -3.05 -5.44
C GLU A 44 -14.06 -2.71 -4.24
N ASP A 45 -14.54 -3.02 -3.02
CA ASP A 45 -13.77 -2.78 -1.81
C ASP A 45 -12.97 -4.02 -1.43
N ARG A 46 -11.98 -3.82 -0.58
CA ARG A 46 -11.32 -4.91 0.15
C ARG A 46 -11.38 -4.59 1.64
N ILE A 47 -11.55 -5.63 2.44
CA ILE A 47 -11.51 -5.54 3.90
C ILE A 47 -10.15 -6.04 4.33
N VAL A 48 -9.35 -5.16 4.90
CA VAL A 48 -7.94 -5.42 5.23
C VAL A 48 -7.80 -5.54 6.74
N THR A 49 -7.25 -6.65 7.19
CA THR A 49 -6.92 -6.86 8.62
C THR A 49 -5.41 -6.78 8.79
N PHE A 50 -4.97 -5.85 9.63
CA PHE A 50 -3.56 -5.63 9.91
C PHE A 50 -3.08 -6.50 11.08
N PHE A 51 -1.77 -6.64 11.19
CA PHE A 51 -1.12 -7.46 12.23
C PHE A 51 -1.55 -7.12 13.66
N ASN A 52 -1.95 -5.87 13.91
CA ASN A 52 -2.36 -5.37 15.24
C ASN A 52 -3.87 -5.47 15.47
N GLY A 53 -4.61 -6.11 14.58
CA GLY A 53 -6.05 -6.30 14.69
C GLY A 53 -6.90 -5.16 14.13
N ILE A 54 -6.30 -4.08 13.68
CA ILE A 54 -7.04 -3.01 13.00
C ILE A 54 -7.60 -3.53 11.69
N VAL A 55 -8.85 -3.20 11.42
CA VAL A 55 -9.55 -3.57 10.18
C VAL A 55 -9.94 -2.29 9.44
N ALA A 56 -9.65 -2.24 8.16
CA ALA A 56 -9.98 -1.09 7.32
C ALA A 56 -10.71 -1.55 6.05
N ARG A 57 -11.72 -0.77 5.64
CA ARG A 57 -12.38 -0.95 4.34
C ARG A 57 -11.71 0.00 3.36
N GLU A 58 -11.14 -0.57 2.30
CA GLU A 58 -10.43 0.19 1.28
C GLU A 58 -11.15 0.07 -0.06
N ARG A 59 -11.45 1.21 -0.66
CA ARG A 59 -12.14 1.27 -1.96
C ARG A 59 -11.12 1.53 -3.05
N LEU A 60 -11.22 0.78 -4.14
CA LEU A 60 -10.39 0.99 -5.31
C LEU A 60 -10.81 2.29 -6.00
N VAL A 61 -9.86 3.19 -6.21
CA VAL A 61 -10.07 4.47 -6.89
C VAL A 61 -9.55 4.41 -8.32
N ALA A 62 -8.31 3.92 -8.51
CA ALA A 62 -7.70 3.84 -9.83
C ALA A 62 -6.68 2.70 -9.87
N LEU A 63 -6.62 2.02 -11.01
CA LEU A 63 -5.58 1.05 -11.31
C LEU A 63 -5.07 1.36 -12.71
N ASP A 64 -3.80 1.75 -12.81
CA ASP A 64 -3.19 2.21 -14.05
C ASP A 64 -1.95 1.35 -14.33
N ASP A 65 -2.10 0.39 -15.26
CA ASP A 65 -1.01 -0.52 -15.60
C ASP A 65 0.14 0.19 -16.34
N ALA A 66 -0.18 1.21 -17.13
CA ALA A 66 0.85 1.94 -17.88
C ALA A 66 1.76 2.73 -16.95
N GLU A 67 1.18 3.36 -15.92
CA GLU A 67 1.93 4.13 -14.92
C GLU A 67 2.37 3.28 -13.73
N ARG A 68 1.93 2.02 -13.67
CA ARG A 68 2.16 1.13 -12.53
C ARG A 68 1.78 1.80 -11.21
N ARG A 69 0.54 2.30 -11.18
CA ARG A 69 0.01 3.09 -10.06
C ARG A 69 -1.35 2.56 -9.63
N LEU A 70 -1.48 2.32 -8.32
CA LEU A 70 -2.71 1.88 -7.68
C LEU A 70 -3.14 2.93 -6.66
N VAL A 71 -4.41 3.35 -6.71
CA VAL A 71 -4.97 4.34 -5.78
C VAL A 71 -6.17 3.75 -5.09
N TRP A 72 -6.25 3.95 -3.77
CA TRP A 72 -7.38 3.50 -2.96
C TRP A 72 -7.74 4.56 -1.93
N SER A 73 -8.91 4.40 -1.32
CA SER A 73 -9.35 5.25 -0.22
C SER A 73 -9.87 4.39 0.92
N VAL A 74 -9.42 4.67 2.14
CA VAL A 74 -10.06 4.09 3.33
C VAL A 74 -11.36 4.84 3.56
N VAL A 75 -12.48 4.10 3.54
CA VAL A 75 -13.82 4.69 3.59
C VAL A 75 -14.52 4.51 4.93
N ASP A 76 -13.79 4.05 5.94
CA ASP A 76 -14.28 3.89 7.30
C ASP A 76 -13.21 4.33 8.31
N GLY A 77 -13.43 4.06 9.60
CA GLY A 77 -12.46 4.34 10.64
C GLY A 77 -12.36 5.82 10.99
N PRO A 78 -11.17 6.27 11.43
CA PRO A 78 -11.01 7.60 12.01
C PRO A 78 -10.88 8.74 10.98
N TYR A 79 -10.85 8.41 9.68
CA TYR A 79 -10.60 9.42 8.65
C TYR A 79 -11.86 10.17 8.27
N THR A 80 -11.74 11.48 8.10
CA THR A 80 -12.75 12.29 7.39
C THR A 80 -12.41 12.42 5.91
N HIS A 81 -11.17 12.14 5.54
CA HIS A 81 -10.70 12.00 4.17
C HIS A 81 -9.48 11.08 4.15
N HIS A 82 -9.37 10.23 3.14
CA HIS A 82 -8.19 9.41 2.92
C HIS A 82 -8.01 9.12 1.43
N ASN A 83 -6.77 9.23 0.97
CA ASN A 83 -6.38 8.76 -0.35
C ASN A 83 -4.98 8.15 -0.24
N GLY A 84 -4.83 6.90 -0.68
CA GLY A 84 -3.55 6.23 -0.71
C GLY A 84 -3.15 5.90 -2.13
N ALA A 85 -1.85 5.97 -2.43
CA ALA A 85 -1.33 5.63 -3.75
C ALA A 85 -0.03 4.83 -3.59
N ALA A 86 0.08 3.74 -4.35
CA ALA A 86 1.29 2.96 -4.48
C ALA A 86 1.73 2.99 -5.93
N GLN A 87 2.99 3.31 -6.17
CA GLN A 87 3.53 3.39 -7.53
C GLN A 87 4.88 2.71 -7.63
N VAL A 88 5.07 2.00 -8.73
CA VAL A 88 6.29 1.25 -9.03
C VAL A 88 7.03 1.96 -10.14
N PHE A 89 8.31 2.25 -9.91
CA PHE A 89 9.19 2.90 -10.88
C PHE A 89 10.37 1.98 -11.21
N ALA A 90 10.77 2.00 -12.47
CA ALA A 90 11.97 1.29 -12.91
C ALA A 90 13.19 2.12 -12.57
N GLU A 91 14.20 1.49 -11.94
CA GLU A 91 15.50 2.10 -11.74
C GLU A 91 16.45 1.73 -12.88
N PRO A 92 17.47 2.55 -13.17
CA PRO A 92 18.41 2.27 -14.26
C PRO A 92 19.14 0.92 -14.16
N ASP A 93 19.32 0.41 -12.93
CA ASP A 93 20.01 -0.87 -12.68
C ASP A 93 19.07 -2.10 -12.77
N GLY A 94 17.80 -1.90 -13.18
CA GLY A 94 16.82 -2.97 -13.30
C GLY A 94 16.06 -3.29 -12.02
N THR A 95 16.36 -2.61 -10.92
CA THR A 95 15.61 -2.75 -9.67
C THR A 95 14.39 -1.84 -9.65
N THR A 96 13.67 -1.84 -8.54
CA THR A 96 12.41 -1.13 -8.37
C THR A 96 12.56 -0.03 -7.32
N ARG A 97 11.99 1.15 -7.61
CA ARG A 97 11.67 2.15 -6.58
C ARG A 97 10.18 2.06 -6.31
N PHE A 98 9.82 1.80 -5.08
CA PHE A 98 8.43 1.68 -4.65
C PHE A 98 8.08 2.90 -3.79
N GLU A 99 7.01 3.62 -4.18
CA GLU A 99 6.55 4.82 -3.48
C GLU A 99 5.13 4.59 -2.98
N TRP A 100 4.93 4.88 -1.71
CA TRP A 100 3.61 4.80 -1.08
C TRP A 100 3.32 6.15 -0.43
N THR A 101 2.25 6.81 -0.86
CA THR A 101 1.83 8.11 -0.36
C THR A 101 0.41 8.02 0.16
N ALA A 102 0.15 8.66 1.30
CA ALA A 102 -1.19 8.81 1.84
C ALA A 102 -1.46 10.26 2.19
N ASP A 103 -2.61 10.76 1.75
CA ASP A 103 -3.14 12.07 2.13
C ASP A 103 -4.39 11.85 2.96
N PHE A 104 -4.52 12.53 4.09
CA PHE A 104 -5.64 12.26 4.99
C PHE A 104 -5.98 13.43 5.91
N LEU A 105 -7.18 13.37 6.45
CA LEU A 105 -7.69 14.21 7.51
C LEU A 105 -8.31 13.33 8.59
N PRO A 106 -8.27 13.67 9.87
CA PRO A 106 -7.61 14.86 10.43
C PRO A 106 -6.08 14.70 10.51
N ASP A 107 -5.38 15.84 10.55
CA ASP A 107 -3.91 15.88 10.48
C ASP A 107 -3.21 15.13 11.62
N GLU A 108 -3.81 15.13 12.81
CA GLU A 108 -3.23 14.48 14.00
C GLU A 108 -3.08 12.96 13.87
N LEU A 109 -3.74 12.34 12.89
CA LEU A 109 -3.54 10.93 12.61
C LEU A 109 -2.13 10.61 12.09
N ALA A 110 -1.37 11.63 11.65
CA ALA A 110 -0.01 11.43 11.13
C ALA A 110 0.90 10.71 12.11
N ASP A 111 0.78 10.97 13.41
CA ASP A 111 1.60 10.35 14.46
C ASP A 111 1.39 8.81 14.52
N ARG A 112 0.21 8.35 14.12
CA ARG A 112 -0.13 6.91 14.07
C ARG A 112 0.16 6.29 12.71
N ILE A 113 -0.08 7.05 11.65
CA ILE A 113 0.01 6.54 10.28
C ILE A 113 1.46 6.44 9.81
N GLU A 114 2.31 7.38 10.18
CA GLU A 114 3.70 7.42 9.74
C GLU A 114 4.46 6.14 10.13
N PRO A 115 4.47 5.68 11.40
CA PRO A 115 5.16 4.43 11.74
C PRO A 115 4.49 3.18 11.13
N MET A 116 3.17 3.21 10.92
CA MET A 116 2.48 2.12 10.24
C MET A 116 2.94 1.99 8.79
N MET A 117 3.02 3.11 8.08
CA MET A 117 3.48 3.10 6.69
C MET A 117 4.96 2.70 6.58
N GLU A 118 5.79 3.13 7.53
CA GLU A 118 7.19 2.70 7.56
C GLU A 118 7.29 1.17 7.71
N ARG A 119 6.52 0.60 8.61
CA ARG A 119 6.49 -0.85 8.80
C ARG A 119 5.96 -1.57 7.56
N GLY A 120 4.92 -1.02 6.94
CA GLY A 120 4.32 -1.60 5.75
C GLY A 120 5.25 -1.60 4.55
N ILE A 121 5.98 -0.52 4.32
CA ILE A 121 6.90 -0.46 3.18
C ILE A 121 8.10 -1.38 3.36
N GLN A 122 8.58 -1.58 4.60
CA GLN A 122 9.60 -2.56 4.90
C GLN A 122 9.09 -3.99 4.64
N ALA A 123 7.85 -4.27 5.01
CA ALA A 123 7.22 -5.57 4.72
C ALA A 123 7.13 -5.83 3.22
N ALA A 124 6.84 -4.80 2.41
CA ALA A 124 6.80 -4.92 0.96
C ALA A 124 8.18 -5.29 0.40
N LYS A 125 9.23 -4.64 0.89
CA LYS A 125 10.61 -4.96 0.49
C LYS A 125 10.95 -6.41 0.82
N GLU A 126 10.69 -6.84 2.05
CA GLU A 126 10.98 -8.21 2.50
C GLU A 126 10.20 -9.25 1.68
N THR A 127 8.93 -8.98 1.42
CA THR A 127 8.06 -9.91 0.69
C THR A 127 8.51 -10.05 -0.76
N LEU A 128 8.82 -8.93 -1.42
CA LEU A 128 9.16 -8.93 -2.85
C LEU A 128 10.59 -9.40 -3.13
N GLU A 129 11.48 -9.32 -2.15
CA GLU A 129 12.87 -9.79 -2.28
C GLU A 129 13.05 -11.27 -1.96
N ASN A 130 12.01 -11.91 -1.44
CA ASN A 130 12.11 -13.34 -1.08
C ASN A 130 11.52 -14.25 -2.14
#